data_94c9ae8cdb7ac8dc867d01a763067780
#
_entry.id   94c9ae8cdb7ac8dc867d01a763067780
#
_cell.length_a   1.000
_cell.length_b   1.000
_cell.length_c   1.000
_cell.angle_alpha   90.00
_cell.angle_beta   90.00
_cell.angle_gamma   90.00
#
_symmetry.space_group_name_H-M   'P 1'
#
loop_
_entity.id
_entity.type
_entity.pdbx_description
1 polymer ?
#
loop_
_entity_poly.entity_id
_entity_poly.type
_entity_poly.pdbx_seq_one_letter_code
_entity_poly.pdbx_strand_id
1 'polypeptide(L)'
;MHWSELLHQRMYPPKVLLVANTSWYLYNFRLPLIQDLRANGYAVELVAPHDGYTALLEAEGFTVHNWLVARSSVNPFSEAHALVDLLRIYRREQPALVHHFTIKACLYGTIAAKGARIYRVINAVTGLGHMFLGTRKRSRLMRRAIRPLYKAAFMARRSTVVFQNAADQEKLIKLGITDGDRAQLIRGSGVDIEHFNPAAIAKAPAPGAFHQPLQLLFPSRLIREKGVHELLEACQRLWADAIPLQLLVAGAIDAGNRSALTPAELSTLQADSRIRCLGHVADMRAVYAAADLVVLPSWREGLSRSLVEAAAMERPIITTDVPGCRDVIDHGRSGLLVASQDARAIELAIRLLLENPDLAHRLGKEARRKVIAEFQVSLVNQSTLHTYQHLLGINLNRKPLLQGLF
;
A
#
# COMPACT_ATOMS: atom_id res chain seq x y z
N MET A 1 -38.37 -1.14 1.67
CA MET A 1 -37.66 -1.30 0.39
C MET A 1 -38.64 -1.91 -0.62
N HIS A 2 -39.03 -1.16 -1.64
CA HIS A 2 -40.03 -1.60 -2.63
C HIS A 2 -39.41 -2.64 -3.57
N TRP A 3 -40.22 -3.66 -4.01
CA TRP A 3 -39.82 -4.67 -4.98
C TRP A 3 -39.27 -4.09 -6.29
N SER A 4 -39.77 -2.89 -6.69
CA SER A 4 -39.28 -2.14 -7.85
C SER A 4 -37.83 -1.67 -7.72
N GLU A 5 -37.37 -1.30 -6.52
CA GLU A 5 -35.97 -0.89 -6.30
C GLU A 5 -35.00 -2.09 -6.37
N LEU A 6 -35.46 -3.27 -5.87
CA LEU A 6 -34.69 -4.51 -5.96
C LEU A 6 -34.57 -5.03 -7.39
N LEU A 7 -35.62 -4.91 -8.20
CA LEU A 7 -35.60 -5.27 -9.62
C LEU A 7 -34.75 -4.29 -10.42
N HIS A 8 -34.81 -2.99 -10.11
CA HIS A 8 -34.01 -1.98 -10.79
C HIS A 8 -32.50 -2.17 -10.51
N GLN A 9 -32.13 -2.51 -9.27
CA GLN A 9 -30.72 -2.83 -8.90
C GLN A 9 -30.21 -4.13 -9.57
N ARG A 10 -31.09 -5.09 -9.91
CA ARG A 10 -30.71 -6.29 -10.66
C ARG A 10 -30.54 -6.05 -12.14
N MET A 11 -31.30 -5.13 -12.73
CA MET A 11 -31.22 -4.78 -14.14
C MET A 11 -30.04 -3.85 -14.48
N TYR A 12 -29.58 -3.05 -13.51
CA TYR A 12 -28.48 -2.10 -13.69
C TYR A 12 -27.50 -2.20 -12.53
N PRO A 13 -26.36 -2.90 -12.71
CA PRO A 13 -25.33 -2.98 -11.69
C PRO A 13 -24.83 -1.58 -11.30
N PRO A 14 -24.67 -1.28 -10.01
CA PRO A 14 -24.20 0.04 -9.59
C PRO A 14 -22.80 0.31 -10.15
N LYS A 15 -22.69 1.35 -10.99
CA LYS A 15 -21.40 1.76 -11.57
C LYS A 15 -20.55 2.38 -10.48
N VAL A 16 -19.30 1.92 -10.36
CA VAL A 16 -18.29 2.43 -9.45
C VAL A 16 -17.03 2.81 -10.20
N LEU A 17 -16.44 3.98 -9.87
CA LEU A 17 -15.16 4.40 -10.43
C LEU A 17 -14.07 4.29 -9.36
N LEU A 18 -12.99 3.56 -9.68
CA LEU A 18 -11.78 3.54 -8.87
C LEU A 18 -10.75 4.47 -9.50
N VAL A 19 -10.31 5.46 -8.74
CA VAL A 19 -9.52 6.60 -9.23
C VAL A 19 -8.15 6.64 -8.55
N ALA A 20 -7.08 6.62 -9.34
CA ALA A 20 -5.71 6.75 -8.85
C ALA A 20 -4.88 7.65 -9.75
N ASN A 21 -3.74 8.12 -9.27
CA ASN A 21 -2.82 8.97 -10.04
C ASN A 21 -1.80 8.18 -10.88
N THR A 22 -1.95 6.86 -11.01
CA THR A 22 -1.22 5.96 -11.92
C THR A 22 -2.01 4.68 -12.15
N SER A 23 -1.99 4.11 -13.37
CA SER A 23 -2.54 2.78 -13.66
C SER A 23 -1.74 1.69 -12.96
N TRP A 24 -0.42 1.89 -12.80
CA TRP A 24 0.46 1.02 -12.02
C TRP A 24 -0.10 0.75 -10.61
N TYR A 25 -0.62 1.78 -9.92
CA TYR A 25 -1.19 1.62 -8.58
C TYR A 25 -2.44 0.74 -8.58
N LEU A 26 -3.34 0.96 -9.55
CA LEU A 26 -4.57 0.17 -9.69
C LEU A 26 -4.24 -1.31 -9.96
N TYR A 27 -3.33 -1.57 -10.88
CA TYR A 27 -2.93 -2.93 -11.24
C TYR A 27 -2.24 -3.64 -10.07
N ASN A 28 -1.17 -3.05 -9.52
CA ASN A 28 -0.34 -3.75 -8.54
C ASN A 28 -0.94 -3.82 -7.13
N PHE A 29 -1.87 -2.91 -6.77
CA PHE A 29 -2.41 -2.85 -5.41
C PHE A 29 -3.92 -3.03 -5.32
N ARG A 30 -4.65 -2.89 -6.41
CA ARG A 30 -6.12 -2.88 -6.36
C ARG A 30 -6.77 -3.87 -7.31
N LEU A 31 -6.02 -4.57 -8.15
CA LEU A 31 -6.58 -5.55 -9.08
C LEU A 31 -7.44 -6.61 -8.38
N PRO A 32 -7.04 -7.22 -7.24
CA PRO A 32 -7.91 -8.17 -6.53
C PRO A 32 -9.23 -7.53 -6.06
N LEU A 33 -9.20 -6.30 -5.55
CA LEU A 33 -10.42 -5.59 -5.15
C LEU A 33 -11.31 -5.28 -6.36
N ILE A 34 -10.70 -4.87 -7.48
CA ILE A 34 -11.41 -4.55 -8.73
C ILE A 34 -12.13 -5.80 -9.27
N GLN A 35 -11.45 -6.95 -9.24
CA GLN A 35 -12.03 -8.24 -9.65
C GLN A 35 -13.13 -8.69 -8.68
N ASP A 36 -12.94 -8.56 -7.37
CA ASP A 36 -13.96 -8.89 -6.35
C ASP A 36 -15.20 -8.01 -6.47
N LEU A 37 -15.05 -6.72 -6.74
CA LEU A 37 -16.17 -5.82 -6.98
C LEU A 37 -16.99 -6.29 -8.19
N ARG A 38 -16.33 -6.62 -9.32
CA ARG A 38 -17.00 -7.15 -10.51
C ARG A 38 -17.72 -8.47 -10.21
N ALA A 39 -17.06 -9.38 -9.49
CA ALA A 39 -17.65 -10.66 -9.08
C ALA A 39 -18.87 -10.49 -8.17
N ASN A 40 -18.90 -9.40 -7.37
CA ASN A 40 -20.05 -9.03 -6.53
C ASN A 40 -21.09 -8.16 -7.25
N GLY A 41 -21.07 -8.10 -8.58
CA GLY A 41 -22.13 -7.48 -9.37
C GLY A 41 -22.05 -5.95 -9.46
N TYR A 42 -20.86 -5.35 -9.33
CA TYR A 42 -20.64 -3.94 -9.62
C TYR A 42 -20.18 -3.74 -11.07
N ALA A 43 -20.64 -2.71 -11.73
CA ALA A 43 -20.04 -2.21 -12.97
C ALA A 43 -18.81 -1.38 -12.62
N VAL A 44 -17.61 -1.96 -12.79
CA VAL A 44 -16.36 -1.35 -12.36
C VAL A 44 -15.65 -0.72 -13.55
N GLU A 45 -15.35 0.57 -13.46
CA GLU A 45 -14.49 1.29 -14.40
C GLU A 45 -13.37 2.01 -13.62
N LEU A 46 -12.27 2.26 -14.30
CA LEU A 46 -11.04 2.76 -13.72
C LEU A 46 -10.72 4.16 -14.26
N VAL A 47 -10.11 4.99 -13.45
CA VAL A 47 -9.70 6.35 -13.84
C VAL A 47 -8.25 6.56 -13.39
N ALA A 48 -7.34 6.67 -14.34
CA ALA A 48 -5.93 6.91 -14.09
C ALA A 48 -5.24 7.50 -15.33
N PRO A 49 -4.06 8.11 -15.20
CA PRO A 49 -3.22 8.40 -16.37
C PRO A 49 -2.88 7.12 -17.13
N HIS A 50 -2.89 7.18 -18.46
CA HIS A 50 -2.43 6.06 -19.25
C HIS A 50 -0.91 5.90 -19.06
N ASP A 51 -0.51 4.71 -18.66
CA ASP A 51 0.88 4.27 -18.50
C ASP A 51 1.03 2.82 -18.99
N GLY A 52 2.19 2.22 -18.83
CA GLY A 52 2.46 0.84 -19.28
C GLY A 52 1.56 -0.23 -18.66
N TYR A 53 0.80 0.07 -17.61
CA TYR A 53 -0.13 -0.85 -16.94
C TYR A 53 -1.57 -0.71 -17.41
N THR A 54 -1.88 0.31 -18.22
CA THR A 54 -3.23 0.50 -18.78
C THR A 54 -3.64 -0.70 -19.63
N ALA A 55 -2.78 -1.14 -20.55
CA ALA A 55 -3.06 -2.28 -21.41
C ALA A 55 -3.27 -3.59 -20.62
N LEU A 56 -2.59 -3.75 -19.47
CA LEU A 56 -2.79 -4.92 -18.60
C LEU A 56 -4.16 -4.89 -17.92
N LEU A 57 -4.64 -3.73 -17.48
CA LEU A 57 -5.98 -3.57 -16.92
C LEU A 57 -7.08 -3.78 -17.96
N GLU A 58 -6.85 -3.31 -19.19
CA GLU A 58 -7.76 -3.52 -20.32
C GLU A 58 -7.81 -4.99 -20.76
N ALA A 59 -6.68 -5.70 -20.72
CA ALA A 59 -6.61 -7.14 -20.95
C ALA A 59 -7.41 -7.95 -19.91
N GLU A 60 -7.52 -7.45 -18.66
CA GLU A 60 -8.42 -8.00 -17.62
C GLU A 60 -9.90 -7.66 -17.87
N GLY A 61 -10.22 -6.93 -18.95
CA GLY A 61 -11.57 -6.55 -19.34
C GLY A 61 -12.14 -5.35 -18.58
N PHE A 62 -11.29 -4.43 -18.10
CA PHE A 62 -11.71 -3.19 -17.43
C PHE A 62 -11.55 -1.98 -18.35
N THR A 63 -12.55 -1.11 -18.38
CA THR A 63 -12.43 0.20 -19.04
C THR A 63 -11.57 1.13 -18.19
N VAL A 64 -10.55 1.75 -18.81
CA VAL A 64 -9.67 2.72 -18.15
C VAL A 64 -9.84 4.10 -18.79
N HIS A 65 -10.41 5.03 -18.07
CA HIS A 65 -10.52 6.43 -18.49
C HIS A 65 -9.20 7.15 -18.22
N ASN A 66 -8.65 7.76 -19.27
CA ASN A 66 -7.42 8.55 -19.14
C ASN A 66 -7.68 9.84 -18.36
N TRP A 67 -6.99 10.00 -17.23
CA TRP A 67 -7.03 11.20 -16.41
C TRP A 67 -5.72 11.99 -16.57
N LEU A 68 -5.82 13.21 -17.07
CA LEU A 68 -4.67 14.06 -17.38
C LEU A 68 -4.10 14.69 -16.10
N VAL A 69 -3.52 13.87 -15.23
CA VAL A 69 -2.87 14.31 -13.99
C VAL A 69 -1.39 13.95 -13.97
N ALA A 70 -0.54 14.93 -13.63
CA ALA A 70 0.87 14.69 -13.40
C ALA A 70 1.12 14.31 -11.91
N ARG A 71 1.79 13.18 -11.67
CA ARG A 71 2.03 12.62 -10.31
C ARG A 71 2.71 13.62 -9.37
N SER A 72 3.72 14.34 -9.84
CA SER A 72 4.58 15.23 -9.04
C SER A 72 4.42 16.71 -9.33
N SER A 73 3.55 17.11 -10.26
CA SER A 73 3.30 18.52 -10.57
C SER A 73 2.70 19.26 -9.38
N VAL A 74 3.06 20.54 -9.26
CA VAL A 74 2.45 21.52 -8.36
C VAL A 74 2.11 22.80 -9.14
N ASN A 75 2.13 22.75 -10.49
CA ASN A 75 1.78 23.87 -11.35
C ASN A 75 0.26 24.12 -11.29
N PRO A 76 -0.22 25.30 -10.85
CA PRO A 76 -1.65 25.57 -10.67
C PRO A 76 -2.50 25.35 -11.93
N PHE A 77 -1.97 25.65 -13.12
CA PHE A 77 -2.70 25.46 -14.37
C PHE A 77 -2.87 23.97 -14.72
N SER A 78 -1.82 23.18 -14.55
CA SER A 78 -1.87 21.73 -14.73
C SER A 78 -2.82 21.08 -13.72
N GLU A 79 -2.80 21.53 -12.47
CA GLU A 79 -3.68 21.00 -11.42
C GLU A 79 -5.16 21.39 -11.66
N ALA A 80 -5.41 22.61 -12.13
CA ALA A 80 -6.76 23.04 -12.52
C ALA A 80 -7.28 22.23 -13.73
N HIS A 81 -6.44 21.98 -14.73
CA HIS A 81 -6.79 21.14 -15.88
C HIS A 81 -7.13 19.72 -15.44
N ALA A 82 -6.31 19.09 -14.58
CA ALA A 82 -6.58 17.76 -14.04
C ALA A 82 -7.91 17.68 -13.27
N LEU A 83 -8.27 18.73 -12.52
CA LEU A 83 -9.55 18.82 -11.84
C LEU A 83 -10.74 18.92 -12.81
N VAL A 84 -10.63 19.76 -13.84
CA VAL A 84 -11.69 19.93 -14.86
C VAL A 84 -11.86 18.64 -15.67
N ASP A 85 -10.77 17.99 -16.03
CA ASP A 85 -10.78 16.73 -16.76
C ASP A 85 -11.50 15.62 -15.94
N LEU A 86 -11.16 15.47 -14.67
CA LEU A 86 -11.82 14.53 -13.79
C LEU A 86 -13.32 14.84 -13.60
N LEU A 87 -13.69 16.12 -13.51
CA LEU A 87 -15.09 16.55 -13.48
C LEU A 87 -15.84 16.15 -14.76
N ARG A 88 -15.21 16.26 -15.94
CA ARG A 88 -15.80 15.83 -17.22
C ARG A 88 -16.03 14.33 -17.23
N ILE A 89 -15.04 13.53 -16.80
CA ILE A 89 -15.18 12.08 -16.67
C ILE A 89 -16.37 11.75 -15.76
N TYR A 90 -16.46 12.34 -14.58
CA TYR A 90 -17.53 12.07 -13.64
C TYR A 90 -18.92 12.47 -14.14
N ARG A 91 -19.03 13.60 -14.86
CA ARG A 91 -20.29 14.03 -15.47
C ARG A 91 -20.73 13.12 -16.61
N ARG A 92 -19.80 12.56 -17.38
CA ARG A 92 -20.09 11.63 -18.46
C ARG A 92 -20.51 10.27 -17.91
N GLU A 93 -19.75 9.72 -16.94
CA GLU A 93 -19.94 8.36 -16.45
C GLU A 93 -21.03 8.22 -15.38
N GLN A 94 -21.36 9.28 -14.65
CA GLN A 94 -22.38 9.34 -13.61
C GLN A 94 -22.36 8.13 -12.64
N PRO A 95 -21.21 7.81 -12.00
CA PRO A 95 -21.12 6.66 -11.14
C PRO A 95 -21.98 6.79 -9.88
N ALA A 96 -22.45 5.67 -9.37
CA ALA A 96 -23.17 5.58 -8.11
C ALA A 96 -22.25 5.83 -6.90
N LEU A 97 -20.93 5.52 -7.05
CA LEU A 97 -19.91 5.72 -6.03
C LEU A 97 -18.54 5.93 -6.71
N VAL A 98 -17.70 6.77 -6.10
CA VAL A 98 -16.29 6.93 -6.48
C VAL A 98 -15.38 6.55 -5.31
N HIS A 99 -14.31 5.79 -5.61
CA HIS A 99 -13.27 5.42 -4.64
C HIS A 99 -11.92 5.96 -5.08
N HIS A 100 -11.39 6.89 -4.32
CA HIS A 100 -10.15 7.58 -4.60
C HIS A 100 -8.98 6.95 -3.85
N PHE A 101 -7.88 6.74 -4.55
CA PHE A 101 -6.62 6.27 -3.97
C PHE A 101 -5.53 7.32 -4.22
N THR A 102 -4.68 7.54 -3.23
CA THR A 102 -3.67 8.58 -3.22
C THR A 102 -4.22 10.00 -2.97
N ILE A 103 -3.34 10.86 -2.48
CA ILE A 103 -3.75 12.19 -1.99
C ILE A 103 -4.37 13.08 -3.08
N LYS A 104 -3.77 13.11 -4.30
CA LYS A 104 -4.32 13.93 -5.39
C LYS A 104 -5.71 13.46 -5.81
N ALA A 105 -5.89 12.14 -5.96
CA ALA A 105 -7.19 11.57 -6.29
C ALA A 105 -8.23 11.86 -5.20
N CYS A 106 -7.87 11.75 -3.91
CA CYS A 106 -8.77 12.09 -2.80
C CYS A 106 -9.22 13.55 -2.85
N LEU A 107 -8.30 14.49 -3.05
CA LEU A 107 -8.61 15.92 -3.05
C LEU A 107 -9.40 16.33 -4.30
N TYR A 108 -8.84 16.08 -5.48
CA TYR A 108 -9.47 16.50 -6.74
C TYR A 108 -10.72 15.70 -7.04
N GLY A 109 -10.68 14.39 -6.75
CA GLY A 109 -11.83 13.51 -6.92
C GLY A 109 -13.02 13.94 -6.08
N THR A 110 -12.82 14.33 -4.81
CA THR A 110 -13.94 14.80 -3.99
C THR A 110 -14.50 16.15 -4.47
N ILE A 111 -13.65 17.07 -4.93
CA ILE A 111 -14.08 18.35 -5.50
C ILE A 111 -14.85 18.10 -6.81
N ALA A 112 -14.31 17.25 -7.70
CA ALA A 112 -14.96 16.87 -8.95
C ALA A 112 -16.29 16.15 -8.71
N ALA A 113 -16.35 15.22 -7.74
CA ALA A 113 -17.56 14.51 -7.37
C ALA A 113 -18.67 15.47 -6.91
N LYS A 114 -18.34 16.47 -6.07
CA LYS A 114 -19.27 17.52 -5.66
C LYS A 114 -19.79 18.30 -6.88
N GLY A 115 -18.91 18.68 -7.80
CA GLY A 115 -19.27 19.39 -9.05
C GLY A 115 -20.11 18.54 -10.03
N ALA A 116 -19.98 17.21 -9.99
CA ALA A 116 -20.76 16.25 -10.76
C ALA A 116 -22.02 15.75 -10.00
N ARG A 117 -22.29 16.24 -8.78
CA ARG A 117 -23.37 15.80 -7.88
C ARG A 117 -23.30 14.32 -7.47
N ILE A 118 -22.10 13.78 -7.41
CA ILE A 118 -21.84 12.45 -6.86
C ILE A 118 -21.55 12.59 -5.37
N TYR A 119 -22.38 12.00 -4.53
CA TYR A 119 -22.31 12.21 -3.08
C TYR A 119 -21.69 11.05 -2.32
N ARG A 120 -21.57 9.85 -2.93
CA ARG A 120 -20.97 8.68 -2.30
C ARG A 120 -19.51 8.60 -2.68
N VAL A 121 -18.65 8.92 -1.72
CA VAL A 121 -17.20 9.07 -1.95
C VAL A 121 -16.44 8.29 -0.90
N ILE A 122 -15.49 7.47 -1.33
CA ILE A 122 -14.49 6.84 -0.47
C ILE A 122 -13.13 7.45 -0.78
N ASN A 123 -12.44 7.94 0.24
CA ASN A 123 -11.11 8.51 0.15
C ASN A 123 -10.11 7.62 0.88
N ALA A 124 -9.32 6.81 0.17
CA ALA A 124 -8.30 5.97 0.76
C ALA A 124 -6.98 6.73 0.94
N VAL A 125 -6.65 7.03 2.20
CA VAL A 125 -5.40 7.67 2.59
C VAL A 125 -4.33 6.58 2.74
N THR A 126 -3.51 6.42 1.70
CA THR A 126 -2.47 5.38 1.63
C THR A 126 -1.17 5.76 2.35
N GLY A 127 -1.19 6.85 3.09
CA GLY A 127 -0.10 7.43 3.86
C GLY A 127 -0.15 8.96 3.79
N LEU A 128 0.17 9.64 4.89
CA LEU A 128 0.03 11.10 4.98
C LEU A 128 1.10 11.87 4.19
N GLY A 129 2.10 11.18 3.63
CA GLY A 129 3.19 11.81 2.89
C GLY A 129 4.01 12.81 3.72
N HIS A 130 5.04 13.40 3.11
CA HIS A 130 5.95 14.35 3.77
C HIS A 130 5.25 15.61 4.29
N MET A 131 4.13 15.99 3.70
CA MET A 131 3.44 17.24 3.97
C MET A 131 2.90 17.33 5.41
N PHE A 132 2.44 16.21 5.97
CA PHE A 132 1.93 16.15 7.35
C PHE A 132 3.01 15.85 8.39
N LEU A 133 4.25 15.65 8.00
CA LEU A 133 5.31 15.12 8.85
C LEU A 133 6.42 16.13 9.16
N GLY A 134 6.69 17.05 8.25
CA GLY A 134 7.78 18.00 8.39
C GLY A 134 7.63 18.83 9.67
N THR A 135 8.67 18.87 10.51
CA THR A 135 8.75 19.71 11.72
C THR A 135 9.15 21.14 11.42
N ARG A 136 9.68 21.41 10.22
CA ARG A 136 10.15 22.74 9.79
C ARG A 136 9.02 23.77 9.77
N LYS A 137 9.32 25.05 10.08
CA LYS A 137 8.36 26.16 10.08
C LYS A 137 7.57 26.26 8.76
N ARG A 138 8.25 26.07 7.61
CA ARG A 138 7.64 26.07 6.27
C ARG A 138 6.59 24.95 6.11
N SER A 139 6.88 23.76 6.63
CA SER A 139 5.92 22.63 6.59
C SER A 139 4.70 22.89 7.47
N ARG A 140 4.87 23.59 8.60
CA ARG A 140 3.76 24.01 9.49
C ARG A 140 2.84 25.03 8.81
N LEU A 141 3.42 26.02 8.14
CA LEU A 141 2.64 27.03 7.39
C LEU A 141 1.87 26.39 6.23
N MET A 142 2.53 25.55 5.45
CA MET A 142 1.90 24.83 4.34
C MET A 142 0.77 23.92 4.82
N ARG A 143 0.92 23.21 5.95
CA ARG A 143 -0.17 22.43 6.55
C ARG A 143 -1.37 23.28 6.93
N ARG A 144 -1.13 24.47 7.52
CA ARG A 144 -2.23 25.41 7.85
C ARG A 144 -3.00 25.84 6.60
N ALA A 145 -2.29 26.15 5.51
CA ALA A 145 -2.90 26.56 4.25
C ALA A 145 -3.71 25.44 3.56
N ILE A 146 -3.24 24.18 3.65
CA ILE A 146 -3.85 23.04 2.96
C ILE A 146 -4.95 22.37 3.82
N ARG A 147 -4.90 22.50 5.14
CA ARG A 147 -5.88 21.89 6.06
C ARG A 147 -7.34 22.16 5.69
N PRO A 148 -7.77 23.40 5.33
CA PRO A 148 -9.15 23.64 4.92
C PRO A 148 -9.57 22.83 3.69
N LEU A 149 -8.66 22.66 2.71
CA LEU A 149 -8.91 21.88 1.51
C LEU A 149 -9.12 20.40 1.83
N TYR A 150 -8.27 19.82 2.69
CA TYR A 150 -8.43 18.44 3.16
C TYR A 150 -9.71 18.28 3.96
N LYS A 151 -10.02 19.22 4.85
CA LYS A 151 -11.27 19.20 5.61
C LYS A 151 -12.47 19.24 4.68
N ALA A 152 -12.49 20.13 3.69
CA ALA A 152 -13.56 20.21 2.71
C ALA A 152 -13.75 18.94 1.89
N ALA A 153 -12.67 18.22 1.58
CA ALA A 153 -12.71 16.95 0.88
C ALA A 153 -13.17 15.80 1.81
N PHE A 154 -12.63 15.69 3.01
CA PHE A 154 -12.86 14.54 3.89
C PHE A 154 -14.10 14.66 4.77
N MET A 155 -14.64 15.86 4.91
CA MET A 155 -15.92 16.14 5.59
C MET A 155 -17.10 16.27 4.60
N ALA A 156 -16.93 15.85 3.33
CA ALA A 156 -18.00 15.87 2.36
C ALA A 156 -19.18 14.97 2.79
N ARG A 157 -20.40 15.33 2.37
CA ARG A 157 -21.61 14.57 2.72
C ARG A 157 -21.53 13.15 2.16
N ARG A 158 -21.82 12.14 2.98
CA ARG A 158 -21.74 10.70 2.63
C ARG A 158 -20.36 10.27 2.11
N SER A 159 -19.29 10.86 2.68
CA SER A 159 -17.93 10.42 2.42
C SER A 159 -17.41 9.54 3.56
N THR A 160 -16.62 8.53 3.19
CA THR A 160 -15.84 7.72 4.12
C THR A 160 -14.36 7.94 3.84
N VAL A 161 -13.56 8.06 4.89
CA VAL A 161 -12.11 8.19 4.79
C VAL A 161 -11.49 6.90 5.31
N VAL A 162 -10.84 6.16 4.43
CA VAL A 162 -10.19 4.90 4.77
C VAL A 162 -8.71 5.14 5.07
N PHE A 163 -8.28 4.68 6.24
CA PHE A 163 -6.89 4.72 6.69
C PHE A 163 -6.28 3.33 6.69
N GLN A 164 -4.98 3.23 6.47
CA GLN A 164 -4.26 1.96 6.48
C GLN A 164 -3.64 1.64 7.84
N ASN A 165 -3.45 2.66 8.70
CA ASN A 165 -2.94 2.52 10.06
C ASN A 165 -3.67 3.46 11.02
N ALA A 166 -3.73 3.06 12.30
CA ALA A 166 -4.45 3.79 13.33
C ALA A 166 -3.82 5.16 13.65
N ALA A 167 -2.49 5.28 13.55
CA ALA A 167 -1.78 6.52 13.87
C ALA A 167 -2.11 7.65 12.88
N ASP A 168 -2.25 7.34 11.58
CA ASP A 168 -2.65 8.31 10.56
C ASP A 168 -4.13 8.70 10.74
N GLN A 169 -5.01 7.74 11.07
CA GLN A 169 -6.41 7.97 11.39
C GLN A 169 -6.54 8.94 12.57
N GLU A 170 -5.95 8.60 13.71
CA GLU A 170 -6.00 9.41 14.92
C GLU A 170 -5.45 10.83 14.69
N LYS A 171 -4.35 10.95 13.93
CA LYS A 171 -3.75 12.23 13.61
C LYS A 171 -4.68 13.13 12.79
N LEU A 172 -5.38 12.61 11.78
CA LEU A 172 -6.29 13.43 10.98
C LEU A 172 -7.57 13.77 11.74
N ILE A 173 -8.05 12.91 12.63
CA ILE A 173 -9.16 13.19 13.56
C ILE A 173 -8.73 14.31 14.52
N LYS A 174 -7.59 14.20 15.20
CA LYS A 174 -7.05 15.25 16.10
C LYS A 174 -6.84 16.60 15.40
N LEU A 175 -6.50 16.59 14.12
CA LEU A 175 -6.39 17.81 13.32
C LEU A 175 -7.77 18.35 12.88
N GLY A 176 -8.90 17.67 13.14
CA GLY A 176 -10.22 18.04 12.70
C GLY A 176 -10.36 18.09 11.18
N ILE A 177 -9.60 17.26 10.46
CA ILE A 177 -9.66 17.08 9.01
C ILE A 177 -10.74 16.07 8.64
N THR A 178 -10.96 15.08 9.48
CA THR A 178 -12.09 14.15 9.44
C THR A 178 -12.59 13.93 10.88
N ASP A 179 -13.68 13.19 11.04
CA ASP A 179 -14.22 12.76 12.33
C ASP A 179 -14.23 11.22 12.45
N GLY A 180 -14.55 10.71 13.63
CA GLY A 180 -14.58 9.28 13.91
C GLY A 180 -15.65 8.53 13.11
N ASP A 181 -16.79 9.16 12.84
CA ASP A 181 -17.91 8.52 12.13
C ASP A 181 -17.60 8.25 10.66
N ARG A 182 -16.73 9.08 10.06
CA ARG A 182 -16.27 8.95 8.67
C ARG A 182 -14.98 8.17 8.53
N ALA A 183 -14.18 8.09 9.60
CA ALA A 183 -12.86 7.47 9.58
C ALA A 183 -12.96 5.97 9.79
N GLN A 184 -12.52 5.20 8.80
CA GLN A 184 -12.50 3.74 8.85
C GLN A 184 -11.08 3.21 8.71
N LEU A 185 -10.73 2.19 9.48
CA LEU A 185 -9.45 1.50 9.34
C LEU A 185 -9.62 0.26 8.45
N ILE A 186 -8.93 0.24 7.31
CA ILE A 186 -8.82 -0.92 6.41
C ILE A 186 -7.34 -1.13 6.11
N ARG A 187 -6.81 -2.30 6.47
CA ARG A 187 -5.37 -2.58 6.50
C ARG A 187 -4.79 -2.79 5.09
N GLY A 188 -4.45 -1.70 4.40
CA GLY A 188 -3.73 -1.68 3.13
C GLY A 188 -4.51 -2.21 1.93
N SER A 189 -3.85 -3.06 1.13
CA SER A 189 -4.43 -3.75 -0.03
C SER A 189 -4.56 -5.25 0.18
N GLY A 190 -4.13 -5.73 1.34
CA GLY A 190 -4.03 -7.15 1.61
C GLY A 190 -2.90 -7.85 0.85
N VAL A 191 -2.72 -9.12 1.13
CA VAL A 191 -1.82 -10.03 0.43
C VAL A 191 -2.55 -11.32 0.09
N ASP A 192 -2.28 -11.86 -1.08
CA ASP A 192 -2.73 -13.20 -1.46
C ASP A 192 -1.80 -14.23 -0.82
N ILE A 193 -2.30 -14.91 0.22
CA ILE A 193 -1.54 -15.89 1.01
C ILE A 193 -1.32 -17.23 0.30
N GLU A 194 -2.07 -17.51 -0.76
CA GLU A 194 -1.85 -18.67 -1.62
C GLU A 194 -0.74 -18.36 -2.63
N HIS A 195 -0.74 -17.16 -3.19
CA HIS A 195 0.32 -16.68 -4.07
C HIS A 195 1.66 -16.52 -3.29
N PHE A 196 1.64 -15.87 -2.12
CA PHE A 196 2.80 -15.75 -1.22
C PHE A 196 2.79 -16.90 -0.20
N ASN A 197 3.05 -18.12 -0.69
CA ASN A 197 3.07 -19.33 0.13
C ASN A 197 4.49 -19.96 0.10
N PRO A 198 5.18 -20.05 1.24
CA PRO A 198 6.52 -20.64 1.29
C PRO A 198 6.54 -22.10 0.85
N ALA A 199 5.46 -22.86 1.08
CA ALA A 199 5.37 -24.26 0.67
C ALA A 199 5.28 -24.45 -0.86
N ALA A 200 4.86 -23.42 -1.61
CA ALA A 200 4.77 -23.47 -3.08
C ALA A 200 6.12 -23.25 -3.79
N ILE A 201 7.18 -22.90 -3.05
CA ILE A 201 8.50 -22.61 -3.62
C ILE A 201 9.51 -23.62 -3.07
N ALA A 202 9.98 -24.49 -3.94
CA ALA A 202 11.03 -25.44 -3.60
C ALA A 202 12.34 -24.72 -3.21
N LYS A 203 12.94 -25.09 -2.06
CA LYS A 203 14.21 -24.64 -1.50
C LYS A 203 14.19 -23.39 -0.61
N ALA A 204 13.36 -23.39 0.44
CA ALA A 204 13.74 -22.64 1.63
C ALA A 204 14.81 -23.43 2.41
N PRO A 205 15.79 -22.77 3.06
CA PRO A 205 16.70 -23.45 4.00
C PRO A 205 15.89 -24.23 5.04
N ALA A 206 16.49 -25.31 5.54
CA ALA A 206 15.89 -26.06 6.62
C ALA A 206 15.61 -25.11 7.82
N PRO A 207 14.53 -25.35 8.61
CA PRO A 207 14.27 -24.55 9.80
C PRO A 207 15.50 -24.51 10.73
N GLY A 208 15.90 -23.30 11.15
CA GLY A 208 17.05 -23.10 12.04
C GLY A 208 18.43 -23.05 11.33
N ALA A 209 18.46 -23.01 9.98
CA ALA A 209 19.70 -22.81 9.23
C ALA A 209 19.64 -21.54 8.37
N PHE A 210 20.75 -20.81 8.31
CA PHE A 210 20.94 -19.67 7.42
C PHE A 210 21.93 -20.03 6.30
N HIS A 211 21.80 -19.38 5.15
CA HIS A 211 22.78 -19.51 4.07
C HIS A 211 24.15 -19.01 4.51
N GLN A 212 25.18 -19.52 3.86
CA GLN A 212 26.57 -19.02 3.98
C GLN A 212 27.04 -18.57 2.60
N PRO A 213 27.15 -17.25 2.34
CA PRO A 213 26.88 -16.11 3.23
C PRO A 213 25.40 -15.89 3.52
N LEU A 214 25.06 -15.26 4.67
CA LEU A 214 23.71 -14.86 5.05
C LEU A 214 23.07 -14.00 3.95
N GLN A 215 21.86 -14.34 3.52
CA GLN A 215 21.12 -13.59 2.51
C GLN A 215 20.18 -12.57 3.18
N LEU A 216 20.62 -11.32 3.24
CA LEU A 216 19.86 -10.22 3.82
C LEU A 216 19.10 -9.46 2.72
N LEU A 217 17.77 -9.40 2.79
CA LEU A 217 16.95 -8.76 1.75
C LEU A 217 16.44 -7.38 2.19
N PHE A 218 16.66 -6.38 1.34
CA PHE A 218 16.03 -5.06 1.39
C PHE A 218 14.99 -4.94 0.25
N PRO A 219 13.68 -5.12 0.51
CA PRO A 219 12.63 -5.14 -0.52
C PRO A 219 11.95 -3.78 -0.65
N SER A 220 12.62 -2.78 -1.20
CA SER A 220 12.03 -1.44 -1.35
C SER A 220 12.68 -0.62 -2.44
N ARG A 221 11.93 0.40 -2.91
CA ARG A 221 12.48 1.47 -3.75
C ARG A 221 13.67 2.13 -3.07
N LEU A 222 14.66 2.52 -3.87
CA LEU A 222 15.87 3.18 -3.40
C LEU A 222 15.61 4.67 -3.15
N ILE A 223 14.95 4.97 -2.04
CA ILE A 223 14.73 6.32 -1.51
C ILE A 223 15.19 6.38 -0.05
N ARG A 224 15.68 7.53 0.39
CA ARG A 224 16.28 7.71 1.73
C ARG A 224 15.35 7.31 2.86
N GLU A 225 14.06 7.63 2.75
CA GLU A 225 13.07 7.33 3.78
C GLU A 225 12.79 5.82 3.96
N LYS A 226 13.34 4.99 3.08
CA LYS A 226 13.27 3.53 3.26
C LYS A 226 14.42 2.98 4.10
N GLY A 227 15.37 3.84 4.51
CA GLY A 227 16.42 3.49 5.43
C GLY A 227 17.58 2.71 4.81
N VAL A 228 17.79 2.85 3.49
CA VAL A 228 18.85 2.13 2.78
C VAL A 228 20.24 2.50 3.31
N HIS A 229 20.46 3.75 3.69
CA HIS A 229 21.75 4.21 4.22
C HIS A 229 22.05 3.60 5.59
N GLU A 230 21.05 3.56 6.47
CA GLU A 230 21.18 2.96 7.81
C GLU A 230 21.44 1.44 7.71
N LEU A 231 20.77 0.78 6.76
CA LEU A 231 21.03 -0.64 6.51
C LEU A 231 22.45 -0.89 5.97
N LEU A 232 22.91 -0.05 5.03
CA LEU A 232 24.29 -0.15 4.50
C LEU A 232 25.33 0.06 5.60
N GLU A 233 25.13 1.06 6.47
CA GLU A 233 26.03 1.28 7.60
C GLU A 233 26.02 0.09 8.56
N ALA A 234 24.87 -0.51 8.84
CA ALA A 234 24.78 -1.73 9.63
C ALA A 234 25.52 -2.91 8.96
N CYS A 235 25.36 -3.10 7.65
CA CYS A 235 26.09 -4.12 6.89
C CYS A 235 27.62 -3.89 6.93
N GLN A 236 28.08 -2.64 6.77
CA GLN A 236 29.50 -2.31 6.84
C GLN A 236 30.12 -2.70 8.19
N ARG A 237 29.40 -2.47 9.29
CA ARG A 237 29.83 -2.89 10.64
C ARG A 237 29.90 -4.42 10.75
N LEU A 238 28.93 -5.15 10.24
CA LEU A 238 28.92 -6.60 10.22
C LEU A 238 30.06 -7.17 9.37
N TRP A 239 30.34 -6.58 8.22
CA TRP A 239 31.47 -6.99 7.35
C TRP A 239 32.83 -6.67 8.00
N ALA A 240 32.96 -5.57 8.74
CA ALA A 240 34.18 -5.24 9.48
C ALA A 240 34.49 -6.30 10.55
N ASP A 241 33.46 -6.91 11.13
CA ASP A 241 33.59 -8.02 12.10
C ASP A 241 33.61 -9.41 11.39
N ALA A 242 33.92 -9.42 10.08
CA ALA A 242 34.07 -10.62 9.26
C ALA A 242 32.81 -11.54 9.22
N ILE A 243 31.61 -11.01 9.47
CA ILE A 243 30.36 -11.77 9.32
C ILE A 243 30.07 -11.96 7.83
N PRO A 244 29.97 -13.23 7.34
CA PRO A 244 29.70 -13.50 5.94
C PRO A 244 28.23 -13.17 5.60
N LEU A 245 28.01 -12.03 4.93
CA LEU A 245 26.70 -11.50 4.60
C LEU A 245 26.67 -10.98 3.17
N GLN A 246 25.63 -11.33 2.41
CA GLN A 246 25.29 -10.74 1.13
C GLN A 246 23.99 -9.92 1.26
N LEU A 247 24.03 -8.65 0.84
CA LEU A 247 22.86 -7.79 0.80
C LEU A 247 22.18 -7.89 -0.57
N LEU A 248 20.93 -8.36 -0.57
CA LEU A 248 20.04 -8.37 -1.74
C LEU A 248 19.18 -7.09 -1.73
N VAL A 249 19.32 -6.27 -2.75
CA VAL A 249 18.55 -5.02 -2.89
C VAL A 249 17.52 -5.19 -3.99
N ALA A 250 16.26 -5.46 -3.60
CA ALA A 250 15.14 -5.63 -4.55
C ALA A 250 14.32 -4.34 -4.63
N GLY A 251 14.69 -3.48 -5.54
CA GLY A 251 14.05 -2.19 -5.78
C GLY A 251 14.85 -1.32 -6.75
N ALA A 252 14.13 -0.47 -7.48
CA ALA A 252 14.72 0.50 -8.40
C ALA A 252 14.74 1.92 -7.82
N ILE A 253 15.52 2.79 -8.43
CA ILE A 253 15.46 4.24 -8.19
C ILE A 253 14.09 4.76 -8.62
N ASP A 254 13.44 5.53 -7.78
CA ASP A 254 12.22 6.29 -8.12
C ASP A 254 12.64 7.67 -8.64
N ALA A 255 12.97 7.76 -9.93
CA ALA A 255 13.51 8.96 -10.56
C ALA A 255 12.62 10.22 -10.40
N GLY A 256 11.33 10.05 -10.14
CA GLY A 256 10.40 11.17 -9.84
C GLY A 256 10.41 11.61 -8.37
N ASN A 257 11.16 10.97 -7.51
CA ASN A 257 11.21 11.24 -6.07
C ASN A 257 12.48 12.06 -5.72
N ARG A 258 12.29 13.17 -5.02
CA ARG A 258 13.41 14.05 -4.61
C ARG A 258 14.37 13.42 -3.60
N SER A 259 13.97 12.37 -2.91
CA SER A 259 14.77 11.61 -1.95
C SER A 259 15.29 10.28 -2.52
N ALA A 260 15.13 10.05 -3.83
CA ALA A 260 15.73 8.91 -4.48
C ALA A 260 17.25 8.95 -4.38
N LEU A 261 17.89 7.78 -4.32
CA LEU A 261 19.33 7.67 -4.45
C LEU A 261 19.76 8.25 -5.81
N THR A 262 20.92 8.88 -5.80
CA THR A 262 21.55 9.37 -7.03
C THR A 262 22.10 8.19 -7.84
N PRO A 263 22.30 8.36 -9.17
CA PRO A 263 22.98 7.35 -9.97
C PRO A 263 24.38 6.98 -9.45
N ALA A 264 25.12 7.94 -8.89
CA ALA A 264 26.44 7.70 -8.30
C ALA A 264 26.34 6.80 -7.04
N GLU A 265 25.38 7.05 -6.15
CA GLU A 265 25.14 6.18 -4.99
C GLU A 265 24.75 4.77 -5.44
N LEU A 266 23.91 4.61 -6.47
CA LEU A 266 23.59 3.27 -7.02
C LEU A 266 24.83 2.58 -7.60
N SER A 267 25.65 3.30 -8.35
CA SER A 267 26.90 2.74 -8.91
C SER A 267 27.85 2.28 -7.81
N THR A 268 27.93 2.99 -6.70
CA THR A 268 28.71 2.60 -5.52
C THR A 268 28.18 1.29 -4.91
N LEU A 269 26.84 1.13 -4.80
CA LEU A 269 26.24 -0.13 -4.34
C LEU A 269 26.55 -1.30 -5.28
N GLN A 270 26.46 -1.07 -6.59
CA GLN A 270 26.70 -2.10 -7.62
C GLN A 270 28.17 -2.52 -7.73
N ALA A 271 29.09 -1.65 -7.31
CA ALA A 271 30.53 -1.94 -7.31
C ALA A 271 30.98 -2.86 -6.15
N ASP A 272 30.20 -2.97 -5.08
CA ASP A 272 30.51 -3.85 -3.95
C ASP A 272 29.99 -5.28 -4.21
N SER A 273 30.89 -6.23 -4.35
CA SER A 273 30.56 -7.65 -4.65
C SER A 273 29.68 -8.32 -3.57
N ARG A 274 29.62 -7.74 -2.36
CA ARG A 274 28.77 -8.20 -1.25
C ARG A 274 27.32 -7.70 -1.38
N ILE A 275 27.05 -6.82 -2.37
CA ILE A 275 25.74 -6.23 -2.61
C ILE A 275 25.23 -6.67 -3.98
N ARG A 276 24.07 -7.29 -4.02
CA ARG A 276 23.41 -7.69 -5.26
C ARG A 276 22.16 -6.82 -5.50
N CYS A 277 22.27 -5.85 -6.41
CA CYS A 277 21.17 -5.01 -6.84
C CYS A 277 20.31 -5.74 -7.88
N LEU A 278 19.08 -6.11 -7.52
CA LEU A 278 18.15 -6.87 -8.37
C LEU A 278 17.27 -5.95 -9.25
N GLY A 279 17.31 -4.63 -9.01
CA GLY A 279 16.40 -3.70 -9.67
C GLY A 279 14.93 -3.93 -9.32
N HIS A 280 14.02 -3.58 -10.24
CA HIS A 280 12.61 -3.88 -10.07
C HIS A 280 12.35 -5.37 -10.32
N VAL A 281 11.80 -6.06 -9.34
CA VAL A 281 11.41 -7.47 -9.43
C VAL A 281 9.88 -7.55 -9.48
N ALA A 282 9.34 -8.08 -10.56
CA ALA A 282 7.89 -8.21 -10.75
C ALA A 282 7.28 -9.28 -9.83
N ASP A 283 7.95 -10.41 -9.68
CA ASP A 283 7.55 -11.49 -8.77
C ASP A 283 8.58 -11.65 -7.64
N MET A 284 8.20 -11.18 -6.47
CA MET A 284 9.07 -11.19 -5.30
C MET A 284 9.14 -12.53 -4.57
N ARG A 285 8.31 -13.51 -4.92
CA ARG A 285 8.20 -14.79 -4.18
C ARG A 285 9.53 -15.53 -4.09
N ALA A 286 10.20 -15.69 -5.24
CA ALA A 286 11.50 -16.37 -5.28
C ALA A 286 12.58 -15.59 -4.50
N VAL A 287 12.53 -14.26 -4.51
CA VAL A 287 13.46 -13.41 -3.78
C VAL A 287 13.25 -13.51 -2.26
N TYR A 288 11.98 -13.49 -1.81
CA TYR A 288 11.68 -13.75 -0.39
C TYR A 288 12.09 -15.16 0.02
N ALA A 289 11.83 -16.17 -0.82
CA ALA A 289 12.20 -17.56 -0.50
C ALA A 289 13.73 -17.75 -0.36
N ALA A 290 14.52 -17.02 -1.16
CA ALA A 290 15.99 -17.06 -1.11
C ALA A 290 16.60 -16.23 0.02
N ALA A 291 15.81 -15.37 0.69
CA ALA A 291 16.31 -14.54 1.77
C ALA A 291 16.26 -15.27 3.12
N ASP A 292 17.28 -15.08 3.96
CA ASP A 292 17.30 -15.55 5.34
C ASP A 292 16.58 -14.55 6.27
N LEU A 293 16.87 -13.26 6.08
CA LEU A 293 16.28 -12.16 6.85
C LEU A 293 15.79 -11.06 5.91
N VAL A 294 14.67 -10.44 6.25
CA VAL A 294 14.16 -9.24 5.57
C VAL A 294 14.35 -8.04 6.47
N VAL A 295 15.03 -7.01 5.97
CA VAL A 295 15.27 -5.77 6.72
C VAL A 295 14.72 -4.57 5.95
N LEU A 296 13.75 -3.89 6.54
CA LEU A 296 13.17 -2.66 5.98
C LEU A 296 13.12 -1.58 7.05
N PRO A 297 14.21 -0.79 7.22
CA PRO A 297 14.32 0.20 8.29
C PRO A 297 13.70 1.54 7.88
N SER A 298 12.47 1.52 7.38
CA SER A 298 11.76 2.71 6.90
C SER A 298 11.59 3.74 8.02
N TRP A 299 11.73 5.01 7.68
CA TRP A 299 11.43 6.11 8.59
C TRP A 299 9.92 6.30 8.78
N ARG A 300 9.13 5.79 7.85
CA ARG A 300 7.67 5.81 7.87
C ARG A 300 7.06 4.98 6.74
N GLU A 301 5.88 4.41 7.04
CA GLU A 301 5.01 3.73 6.09
C GLU A 301 3.53 4.16 6.29
N GLY A 302 2.72 4.02 5.25
CA GLY A 302 1.26 3.97 5.40
C GLY A 302 0.85 2.59 5.94
N LEU A 303 1.12 1.57 5.13
CA LEU A 303 1.26 0.16 5.49
C LEU A 303 2.28 -0.45 4.52
N SER A 304 3.28 -1.14 5.05
CA SER A 304 4.34 -1.70 4.21
C SER A 304 3.91 -3.01 3.57
N ARG A 305 3.57 -2.99 2.27
CA ARG A 305 3.24 -4.20 1.53
C ARG A 305 4.40 -5.19 1.50
N SER A 306 5.63 -4.72 1.35
CA SER A 306 6.82 -5.58 1.36
C SER A 306 6.98 -6.36 2.67
N LEU A 307 6.65 -5.75 3.82
CA LEU A 307 6.65 -6.45 5.10
C LEU A 307 5.52 -7.48 5.19
N VAL A 308 4.33 -7.16 4.67
CA VAL A 308 3.20 -8.09 4.63
C VAL A 308 3.52 -9.29 3.74
N GLU A 309 4.13 -9.08 2.57
CA GLU A 309 4.57 -10.14 1.66
C GLU A 309 5.69 -11.00 2.29
N ALA A 310 6.70 -10.37 2.92
CA ALA A 310 7.76 -11.07 3.63
C ALA A 310 7.23 -11.94 4.77
N ALA A 311 6.28 -11.40 5.54
CA ALA A 311 5.61 -12.13 6.62
C ALA A 311 4.75 -13.29 6.08
N ALA A 312 4.04 -13.10 4.95
CA ALA A 312 3.32 -14.17 4.27
C ALA A 312 4.25 -15.30 3.83
N MET A 313 5.50 -14.99 3.48
CA MET A 313 6.56 -15.94 3.11
C MET A 313 7.35 -16.49 4.31
N GLU A 314 6.86 -16.30 5.54
CA GLU A 314 7.50 -16.77 6.79
C GLU A 314 8.94 -16.24 6.98
N ARG A 315 9.28 -15.09 6.38
CA ARG A 315 10.63 -14.55 6.58
C ARG A 315 10.74 -13.84 7.92
N PRO A 316 11.83 -14.06 8.67
CA PRO A 316 12.15 -13.25 9.85
C PRO A 316 12.34 -11.80 9.42
N ILE A 317 11.72 -10.86 10.14
CA ILE A 317 11.66 -9.45 9.76
C ILE A 317 12.30 -8.59 10.84
N ILE A 318 13.16 -7.67 10.42
CA ILE A 318 13.65 -6.54 11.19
C ILE A 318 13.13 -5.27 10.52
N THR A 319 12.41 -4.44 11.27
CA THR A 319 11.90 -3.15 10.77
C THR A 319 11.88 -2.11 11.87
N THR A 320 11.53 -0.87 11.55
CA THR A 320 11.54 0.22 12.52
C THR A 320 10.21 0.32 13.27
N ASP A 321 10.29 0.83 14.52
CA ASP A 321 9.12 1.11 15.35
C ASP A 321 8.42 2.41 14.92
N VAL A 322 7.85 2.39 13.71
CA VAL A 322 7.09 3.51 13.12
C VAL A 322 5.72 3.03 12.64
N PRO A 323 4.73 3.95 12.52
CA PRO A 323 3.43 3.61 11.93
C PRO A 323 3.58 2.93 10.57
N GLY A 324 2.74 1.93 10.32
CA GLY A 324 2.77 1.13 9.10
C GLY A 324 3.81 0.00 9.08
N CYS A 325 4.86 0.07 9.91
CA CYS A 325 5.76 -1.05 10.21
C CYS A 325 5.28 -1.82 11.44
N ARG A 326 5.04 -1.10 12.55
CA ARG A 326 4.51 -1.70 13.80
C ARG A 326 3.09 -2.26 13.66
N ASP A 327 2.33 -1.81 12.66
CA ASP A 327 1.02 -2.40 12.37
C ASP A 327 1.15 -3.81 11.81
N VAL A 328 2.25 -4.09 11.08
CA VAL A 328 2.53 -5.43 10.51
C VAL A 328 3.25 -6.33 11.52
N ILE A 329 4.21 -5.78 12.27
CA ILE A 329 5.13 -6.55 13.13
C ILE A 329 4.89 -6.22 14.61
N ASP A 330 4.70 -7.26 15.42
CA ASP A 330 4.71 -7.19 16.88
C ASP A 330 6.13 -7.53 17.37
N HIS A 331 6.75 -6.60 18.09
CA HIS A 331 8.14 -6.74 18.56
C HIS A 331 8.34 -7.98 19.42
N GLY A 332 9.34 -8.80 19.10
CA GLY A 332 9.70 -10.03 19.84
C GLY A 332 8.73 -11.21 19.63
N ARG A 333 7.57 -10.99 18.97
CA ARG A 333 6.58 -12.02 18.66
C ARG A 333 6.56 -12.42 17.19
N SER A 334 6.42 -11.45 16.27
CA SER A 334 6.35 -11.66 14.82
C SER A 334 7.48 -11.00 14.03
N GLY A 335 8.47 -10.45 14.72
CA GLY A 335 9.65 -9.80 14.18
C GLY A 335 10.31 -8.89 15.20
N LEU A 336 11.32 -8.14 14.77
CA LEU A 336 12.02 -7.19 15.61
C LEU A 336 11.74 -5.75 15.14
N LEU A 337 11.35 -4.89 16.08
CA LEU A 337 11.22 -3.46 15.88
C LEU A 337 12.45 -2.76 16.46
N VAL A 338 13.10 -1.91 15.66
CA VAL A 338 14.26 -1.11 16.04
C VAL A 338 13.96 0.38 15.97
N ALA A 339 14.78 1.21 16.60
CA ALA A 339 14.66 2.65 16.48
C ALA A 339 14.86 3.09 15.02
N SER A 340 14.08 4.08 14.57
CA SER A 340 14.21 4.63 13.22
C SER A 340 15.50 5.46 13.13
N GLN A 341 16.19 5.38 11.99
CA GLN A 341 17.43 6.09 11.70
C GLN A 341 18.58 5.68 12.65
N ASP A 342 18.61 4.43 13.07
CA ASP A 342 19.63 3.86 13.95
C ASP A 342 20.26 2.60 13.34
N ALA A 343 21.39 2.78 12.66
CA ALA A 343 22.16 1.68 12.04
C ALA A 343 22.69 0.68 13.08
N ARG A 344 23.01 1.16 14.29
CA ARG A 344 23.50 0.29 15.37
C ARG A 344 22.40 -0.65 15.88
N ALA A 345 21.18 -0.14 16.02
CA ALA A 345 20.05 -0.96 16.41
C ALA A 345 19.72 -2.04 15.35
N ILE A 346 19.85 -1.70 14.06
CA ILE A 346 19.70 -2.67 12.96
C ILE A 346 20.77 -3.76 13.06
N GLU A 347 22.05 -3.37 13.20
CA GLU A 347 23.16 -4.30 13.35
C GLU A 347 22.94 -5.27 14.52
N LEU A 348 22.60 -4.76 15.70
CA LEU A 348 22.36 -5.57 16.90
C LEU A 348 21.19 -6.55 16.71
N ALA A 349 20.12 -6.13 16.03
CA ALA A 349 18.98 -7.00 15.72
C ALA A 349 19.37 -8.12 14.75
N ILE A 350 20.22 -7.85 13.75
CA ILE A 350 20.75 -8.87 12.84
C ILE A 350 21.60 -9.88 13.62
N ARG A 351 22.51 -9.43 14.47
CA ARG A 351 23.36 -10.30 15.31
C ARG A 351 22.51 -11.20 16.21
N LEU A 352 21.51 -10.62 16.87
CA LEU A 352 20.61 -11.37 17.74
C LEU A 352 19.95 -12.54 17.00
N LEU A 353 19.48 -12.32 15.76
CA LEU A 353 18.84 -13.39 14.97
C LEU A 353 19.88 -14.40 14.44
N LEU A 354 21.10 -13.97 14.08
CA LEU A 354 22.19 -14.87 13.69
C LEU A 354 22.61 -15.81 14.83
N GLU A 355 22.68 -15.28 16.04
CA GLU A 355 23.03 -16.07 17.25
C GLU A 355 21.87 -16.95 17.71
N ASN A 356 20.64 -16.69 17.26
CA ASN A 356 19.43 -17.39 17.66
C ASN A 356 18.55 -17.78 16.45
N PRO A 357 18.97 -18.74 15.61
CA PRO A 357 18.22 -19.16 14.41
C PRO A 357 16.80 -19.68 14.72
N ASP A 358 16.61 -20.36 15.84
CA ASP A 358 15.30 -20.84 16.29
C ASP A 358 14.34 -19.69 16.60
N LEU A 359 14.87 -18.60 17.19
CA LEU A 359 14.10 -17.38 17.39
C LEU A 359 13.68 -16.77 16.04
N ALA A 360 14.61 -16.65 15.09
CA ALA A 360 14.33 -16.14 13.76
C ALA A 360 13.21 -16.94 13.07
N HIS A 361 13.31 -18.26 13.08
CA HIS A 361 12.30 -19.14 12.51
C HIS A 361 10.92 -18.99 13.18
N ARG A 362 10.88 -18.94 14.50
CA ARG A 362 9.64 -18.72 15.26
C ARG A 362 9.00 -17.38 14.91
N LEU A 363 9.78 -16.31 14.83
CA LEU A 363 9.30 -14.97 14.46
C LEU A 363 8.69 -14.97 13.06
N GLY A 364 9.31 -15.63 12.08
CA GLY A 364 8.78 -15.76 10.72
C GLY A 364 7.43 -16.47 10.67
N LYS A 365 7.29 -17.59 11.40
CA LYS A 365 6.00 -18.31 11.51
C LYS A 365 4.90 -17.48 12.13
N GLU A 366 5.19 -16.77 13.22
CA GLU A 366 4.22 -15.91 13.88
C GLU A 366 3.85 -14.71 13.00
N ALA A 367 4.81 -14.18 12.21
CA ALA A 367 4.53 -13.14 11.21
C ALA A 367 3.49 -13.61 10.18
N ARG A 368 3.65 -14.83 9.63
CA ARG A 368 2.65 -15.40 8.70
C ARG A 368 1.30 -15.59 9.37
N ARG A 369 1.24 -16.11 10.61
CA ARG A 369 -0.04 -16.27 11.34
C ARG A 369 -0.78 -14.93 11.46
N LYS A 370 -0.06 -13.86 11.83
CA LYS A 370 -0.63 -12.51 11.91
C LYS A 370 -1.14 -12.04 10.56
N VAL A 371 -0.38 -12.26 9.48
CA VAL A 371 -0.78 -11.84 8.12
C VAL A 371 -2.04 -12.58 7.67
N ILE A 372 -2.14 -13.86 7.90
CA ILE A 372 -3.36 -14.64 7.59
C ILE A 372 -4.57 -14.10 8.36
N ALA A 373 -4.40 -13.76 9.63
CA ALA A 373 -5.48 -13.27 10.47
C ALA A 373 -5.95 -11.85 10.17
N GLU A 374 -5.03 -10.95 9.70
CA GLU A 374 -5.31 -9.52 9.67
C GLU A 374 -5.14 -8.87 8.28
N PHE A 375 -4.33 -9.45 7.38
CA PHE A 375 -3.89 -8.83 6.13
C PHE A 375 -4.20 -9.65 4.88
N GLN A 376 -4.90 -10.78 5.01
CA GLN A 376 -5.33 -11.56 3.86
C GLN A 376 -6.21 -10.72 2.93
N VAL A 377 -5.96 -10.78 1.64
CA VAL A 377 -6.64 -9.94 0.63
C VAL A 377 -8.16 -10.07 0.69
N SER A 378 -8.69 -11.27 0.94
CA SER A 378 -10.12 -11.51 1.08
C SER A 378 -10.75 -10.74 2.24
N LEU A 379 -10.08 -10.65 3.42
CA LEU A 379 -10.55 -9.89 4.58
C LEU A 379 -10.56 -8.38 4.30
N VAL A 380 -9.51 -7.88 3.65
CA VAL A 380 -9.39 -6.46 3.28
C VAL A 380 -10.44 -6.08 2.24
N ASN A 381 -10.65 -6.93 1.24
CA ASN A 381 -11.66 -6.70 0.22
C ASN A 381 -13.07 -6.79 0.80
N GLN A 382 -13.36 -7.75 1.67
CA GLN A 382 -14.64 -7.86 2.37
C GLN A 382 -14.97 -6.61 3.19
N SER A 383 -13.99 -6.06 3.91
CA SER A 383 -14.15 -4.81 4.67
C SER A 383 -14.46 -3.63 3.73
N THR A 384 -13.82 -3.60 2.58
CA THR A 384 -14.08 -2.57 1.54
C THR A 384 -15.46 -2.76 0.92
N LEU A 385 -15.86 -3.98 0.56
CA LEU A 385 -17.19 -4.30 0.03
C LEU A 385 -18.30 -3.91 1.01
N HIS A 386 -18.12 -4.17 2.30
CA HIS A 386 -19.06 -3.74 3.34
C HIS A 386 -19.23 -2.21 3.36
N THR A 387 -18.13 -1.47 3.21
CA THR A 387 -18.17 0.01 3.10
C THR A 387 -18.96 0.46 1.87
N TYR A 388 -18.80 -0.20 0.73
CA TYR A 388 -19.58 0.07 -0.50
C TYR A 388 -21.07 -0.20 -0.28
N GLN A 389 -21.42 -1.35 0.28
CA GLN A 389 -22.80 -1.73 0.58
C GLN A 389 -23.48 -0.72 1.52
N HIS A 390 -22.79 -0.32 2.58
CA HIS A 390 -23.28 0.69 3.53
C HIS A 390 -23.55 2.03 2.84
N LEU A 391 -22.59 2.55 2.06
CA LEU A 391 -22.76 3.83 1.36
C LEU A 391 -23.84 3.81 0.28
N LEU A 392 -23.98 2.69 -0.43
CA LEU A 392 -24.98 2.51 -1.47
C LEU A 392 -26.37 2.16 -0.92
N GLY A 393 -26.45 1.73 0.35
CA GLY A 393 -27.69 1.25 0.96
C GLY A 393 -28.19 -0.07 0.36
N ILE A 394 -27.26 -0.93 -0.13
CA ILE A 394 -27.58 -2.22 -0.76
C ILE A 394 -27.00 -3.36 0.09
N ASN A 395 -27.71 -4.50 0.06
CA ASN A 395 -27.23 -5.73 0.69
C ASN A 395 -27.16 -6.82 -0.40
N LEU A 396 -25.97 -7.00 -0.98
CA LEU A 396 -25.73 -8.00 -2.05
C LEU A 396 -25.56 -9.43 -1.50
N ASN A 397 -25.47 -9.64 -0.18
CA ASN A 397 -25.32 -10.96 0.46
C ASN A 397 -26.59 -11.81 0.44
N ARG A 398 -27.71 -11.36 -0.15
CA ARG A 398 -28.86 -12.23 -0.40
C ARG A 398 -28.57 -13.07 -1.64
N LYS A 399 -28.11 -14.32 -1.43
CA LYS A 399 -28.11 -15.37 -2.47
C LYS A 399 -29.43 -15.33 -3.23
N PRO A 400 -29.43 -15.51 -4.57
CA PRO A 400 -30.66 -15.56 -5.33
C PRO A 400 -31.56 -16.68 -4.82
N LEU A 401 -32.79 -16.34 -4.38
CA LEU A 401 -33.86 -17.26 -3.99
C LEU A 401 -34.44 -18.03 -5.21
N LEU A 402 -33.67 -18.17 -6.29
CA LEU A 402 -34.10 -18.85 -7.52
C LEU A 402 -33.09 -19.95 -7.93
N GLN A 403 -32.82 -20.90 -7.04
CA GLN A 403 -32.48 -22.27 -7.42
C GLN A 403 -33.68 -23.14 -7.00
N GLY A 404 -34.70 -23.19 -7.84
CA GLY A 404 -35.85 -24.05 -7.58
C GLY A 404 -37.14 -23.68 -8.30
N LEU A 405 -37.08 -23.08 -9.50
CA LEU A 405 -38.26 -22.93 -10.37
C LEU A 405 -37.77 -22.95 -11.82
N PHE A 406 -37.37 -24.17 -12.26
CA PHE A 406 -37.51 -24.72 -13.61
C PHE A 406 -37.19 -26.21 -13.56
#